data_ca59062d42f8f655e74c1d39c3684be5
#
_entry.id   ca59062d42f8f655e74c1d39c3684be5
#
_cell.length_a   1.000
_cell.length_b   1.000
_cell.length_c   1.000
_cell.angle_alpha   90.00
_cell.angle_beta   90.00
_cell.angle_gamma   90.00
#
_symmetry.space_group_name_H-M   'P 1'
#
loop_
_entity.id
_entity.type
_entity.pdbx_description
1 polymer ?
#
loop_
_entity_poly.entity_id
_entity_poly.type
_entity_poly.pdbx_seq_one_letter_code
_entity_poly.pdbx_strand_id
1 'polypeptide(L)'
;MNKRSLIAGVLSVCLMLAMLPAAFAVEQGEANITPQTTMKELRENPSIKGSGYYTYCREMLPIESLYWQNKTLAQYAKPELVEDCAQAMNLVVENYNNGVQVTWQIYTPEEIEANPSLGGAQLFYYPASTPGGKYALVVPGNGNGVTSEMEEGGSAAYQLHEMGYTVFVLRYRSFLAASDNAPLQDLGRAVQLITENADKFQV
;
A
#
# COMPACT_ATOMS: atom_id res chain seq x y z
N MET A 1 -56.33 9.11 -23.49
CA MET A 1 -55.17 8.90 -22.64
C MET A 1 -55.45 9.53 -21.29
N ASN A 2 -55.55 8.74 -20.25
CA ASN A 2 -56.12 9.13 -18.96
C ASN A 2 -55.06 9.84 -18.09
N LYS A 3 -55.33 11.08 -17.70
CA LYS A 3 -54.39 11.92 -16.88
C LYS A 3 -53.88 11.24 -15.61
N ARG A 4 -54.58 10.20 -15.13
CA ARG A 4 -54.14 9.39 -13.97
C ARG A 4 -52.97 8.45 -14.26
N SER A 5 -52.80 7.99 -15.54
CA SER A 5 -51.67 7.14 -15.93
C SER A 5 -50.34 7.92 -16.07
N LEU A 6 -50.43 9.22 -16.38
CA LEU A 6 -49.24 10.05 -16.54
C LEU A 6 -48.60 10.40 -15.18
N ILE A 7 -49.43 10.58 -14.14
CA ILE A 7 -48.97 10.92 -12.79
C ILE A 7 -48.31 9.69 -12.13
N ALA A 8 -48.84 8.48 -12.37
CA ALA A 8 -48.25 7.24 -11.87
C ALA A 8 -46.88 6.94 -12.48
N GLY A 9 -46.69 7.26 -13.79
CA GLY A 9 -45.41 7.06 -14.46
C GLY A 9 -44.29 8.01 -13.98
N VAL A 10 -44.65 9.27 -13.68
CA VAL A 10 -43.67 10.26 -13.19
C VAL A 10 -43.27 9.98 -11.74
N LEU A 11 -44.19 9.52 -10.89
CA LEU A 11 -43.84 9.12 -9.53
C LEU A 11 -42.96 7.86 -9.47
N SER A 12 -43.13 6.93 -10.40
CA SER A 12 -42.32 5.68 -10.43
C SER A 12 -40.87 5.95 -10.87
N VAL A 13 -40.65 6.95 -11.76
CA VAL A 13 -39.29 7.36 -12.17
C VAL A 13 -38.57 8.14 -11.07
N CYS A 14 -39.26 8.96 -10.29
CA CYS A 14 -38.67 9.70 -9.18
C CYS A 14 -38.28 8.79 -7.99
N LEU A 15 -38.96 7.65 -7.78
CA LEU A 15 -38.59 6.70 -6.70
C LEU A 15 -37.40 5.81 -7.05
N MET A 16 -37.08 5.60 -8.33
CA MET A 16 -35.90 4.82 -8.72
C MET A 16 -34.58 5.61 -8.68
N LEU A 17 -34.62 6.94 -8.62
CA LEU A 17 -33.41 7.75 -8.46
C LEU A 17 -32.95 7.90 -6.99
N ALA A 18 -33.72 7.42 -6.03
CA ALA A 18 -33.41 7.58 -4.60
C ALA A 18 -32.68 6.37 -3.97
N MET A 19 -32.34 5.35 -4.76
CA MET A 19 -31.56 4.20 -4.28
C MET A 19 -30.19 4.09 -4.99
N LEU A 20 -29.47 5.18 -5.09
CA LEU A 20 -28.01 5.09 -5.20
C LEU A 20 -27.52 4.59 -3.83
N PRO A 21 -26.81 3.46 -3.76
CA PRO A 21 -26.20 3.07 -2.51
C PRO A 21 -25.36 4.24 -2.04
N ALA A 22 -25.58 4.68 -0.80
CA ALA A 22 -24.67 5.64 -0.19
C ALA A 22 -23.28 5.01 -0.31
N ALA A 23 -22.44 5.56 -1.17
CA ALA A 23 -21.03 5.21 -1.18
C ALA A 23 -20.56 5.48 0.24
N PHE A 24 -20.23 4.41 0.99
CA PHE A 24 -19.62 4.58 2.30
C PHE A 24 -18.37 5.42 2.03
N ALA A 25 -18.36 6.65 2.55
CA ALA A 25 -17.18 7.48 2.47
C ALA A 25 -16.07 6.70 3.18
N VAL A 26 -15.04 6.31 2.42
CA VAL A 26 -13.86 5.68 2.99
C VAL A 26 -13.22 6.73 3.89
N GLU A 27 -13.03 6.39 5.16
CA GLU A 27 -12.37 7.29 6.10
C GLU A 27 -10.96 7.58 5.60
N GLN A 28 -10.62 8.86 5.47
CA GLN A 28 -9.32 9.31 4.97
C GLN A 28 -8.48 9.85 6.14
N GLY A 29 -7.22 9.46 6.15
CA GLY A 29 -6.22 9.99 7.07
C GLY A 29 -5.57 11.26 6.52
N GLU A 30 -4.92 12.02 7.39
CA GLU A 30 -4.14 13.19 7.01
C GLU A 30 -2.70 12.81 6.69
N ALA A 31 -2.12 13.44 5.65
CA ALA A 31 -0.70 13.32 5.27
C ALA A 31 0.14 14.30 6.11
N ASN A 32 0.20 14.06 7.41
CA ASN A 32 0.90 14.90 8.40
C ASN A 32 1.92 14.10 9.22
N ILE A 33 2.43 13.02 8.64
CA ILE A 33 3.41 12.13 9.27
C ILE A 33 4.76 12.83 9.36
N THR A 34 5.36 12.80 10.53
CA THR A 34 6.64 13.42 10.87
C THR A 34 7.53 12.42 11.62
N PRO A 35 8.82 12.71 11.80
CA PRO A 35 9.68 11.90 12.68
C PRO A 35 9.15 11.70 14.10
N GLN A 36 8.26 12.57 14.59
CA GLN A 36 7.66 12.49 15.92
C GLN A 36 6.37 11.64 15.96
N THR A 37 5.80 11.31 14.82
CA THR A 37 4.63 10.42 14.73
C THR A 37 4.98 9.06 15.33
N THR A 38 4.16 8.55 16.23
CA THR A 38 4.37 7.24 16.83
C THR A 38 3.99 6.12 15.85
N MET A 39 4.58 4.95 16.03
CA MET A 39 4.23 3.77 15.23
C MET A 39 2.76 3.37 15.39
N LYS A 40 2.15 3.69 16.55
CA LYS A 40 0.71 3.49 16.77
C LYS A 40 -0.12 4.45 15.92
N GLU A 41 0.17 5.75 15.97
CA GLU A 41 -0.52 6.77 15.15
C GLU A 41 -0.39 6.47 13.67
N LEU A 42 0.80 6.09 13.22
CA LEU A 42 1.04 5.70 11.83
C LEU A 42 0.13 4.53 11.41
N ARG A 43 0.02 3.49 12.22
CA ARG A 43 -0.82 2.31 11.94
C ARG A 43 -2.32 2.57 12.07
N GLU A 44 -2.71 3.52 12.91
CA GLU A 44 -4.10 3.91 13.12
C GLU A 44 -4.56 4.94 12.08
N ASN A 45 -3.64 5.55 11.30
CA ASN A 45 -4.01 6.43 10.21
C ASN A 45 -4.94 5.69 9.24
N PRO A 46 -6.16 6.19 9.00
CA PRO A 46 -7.17 5.47 8.20
C PRO A 46 -6.71 5.12 6.79
N SER A 47 -5.92 6.01 6.15
CA SER A 47 -5.42 5.79 4.80
C SER A 47 -4.31 4.74 4.75
N ILE A 48 -3.39 4.73 5.70
CA ILE A 48 -2.38 3.66 5.82
C ILE A 48 -3.07 2.32 6.04
N LYS A 49 -4.02 2.26 6.97
CA LYS A 49 -4.78 1.05 7.27
C LYS A 49 -5.61 0.59 6.07
N GLY A 50 -6.30 1.52 5.41
CA GLY A 50 -7.15 1.23 4.25
C GLY A 50 -6.35 0.83 3.01
N SER A 51 -5.14 1.37 2.84
CA SER A 51 -4.26 1.03 1.72
C SER A 51 -3.68 -0.38 1.76
N GLY A 52 -3.74 -1.04 2.92
CA GLY A 52 -3.08 -2.32 3.14
C GLY A 52 -1.55 -2.22 3.30
N TYR A 53 -1.02 -1.01 3.40
CA TYR A 53 0.41 -0.83 3.69
C TYR A 53 0.71 -1.23 5.12
N TYR A 54 1.70 -2.09 5.30
CA TYR A 54 2.12 -2.54 6.61
C TYR A 54 3.34 -1.75 7.09
N THR A 55 3.23 -1.10 8.22
CA THR A 55 4.28 -0.25 8.79
C THR A 55 5.36 -1.04 9.51
N TYR A 56 5.08 -2.29 9.87
CA TYR A 56 6.09 -3.25 10.32
C TYR A 56 5.60 -4.68 10.15
N CYS A 57 6.52 -5.61 10.25
CA CYS A 57 6.31 -6.99 9.90
C CYS A 57 5.17 -7.65 10.69
N ARG A 58 4.26 -8.27 9.97
CA ARG A 58 3.12 -9.01 10.53
C ARG A 58 3.54 -10.29 11.25
N GLU A 59 4.74 -10.78 10.95
CA GLU A 59 5.28 -12.04 11.47
C GLU A 59 6.05 -11.87 12.77
N MET A 60 6.30 -10.62 13.20
CA MET A 60 6.90 -10.35 14.50
C MET A 60 5.95 -10.76 15.62
N LEU A 61 6.50 -11.32 16.67
CA LEU A 61 5.74 -11.75 17.84
C LEU A 61 4.89 -10.57 18.38
N PRO A 62 3.69 -10.82 18.90
CA PRO A 62 2.84 -9.75 19.45
C PRO A 62 3.53 -8.84 20.47
N ILE A 63 4.54 -9.35 21.18
CA ILE A 63 5.31 -8.61 22.17
C ILE A 63 6.16 -7.49 21.53
N GLU A 64 6.68 -7.69 20.34
CA GLU A 64 7.45 -6.66 19.63
C GLU A 64 6.54 -5.54 19.13
N SER A 65 5.33 -5.87 18.73
CA SER A 65 4.28 -4.89 18.40
C SER A 65 4.01 -3.98 19.61
N LEU A 66 3.91 -4.54 20.82
CA LEU A 66 3.71 -3.77 22.05
C LEU A 66 4.92 -2.88 22.39
N TYR A 67 6.13 -3.32 22.08
CA TYR A 67 7.33 -2.53 22.29
C TYR A 67 7.39 -1.31 21.35
N TRP A 68 7.11 -1.52 20.07
CA TRP A 68 7.26 -0.47 19.04
C TRP A 68 6.12 0.53 19.00
N GLN A 69 4.90 0.17 19.41
CA GLN A 69 3.71 1.01 19.25
C GLN A 69 3.84 2.45 19.78
N ASN A 70 4.58 2.62 20.90
CA ASN A 70 4.76 3.92 21.56
C ASN A 70 6.08 4.61 21.15
N LYS A 71 6.86 4.01 20.24
CA LYS A 71 8.06 4.62 19.70
C LYS A 71 7.69 5.55 18.56
N THR A 72 8.39 6.68 18.48
CA THR A 72 8.27 7.57 17.32
C THR A 72 9.00 6.99 16.13
N LEU A 73 8.69 7.50 14.93
CA LEU A 73 9.38 7.13 13.71
C LEU A 73 10.90 7.39 13.84
N ALA A 74 11.29 8.50 14.49
CA ALA A 74 12.69 8.81 14.78
C ALA A 74 13.37 7.82 15.76
N GLN A 75 12.61 7.10 16.55
CA GLN A 75 13.13 6.04 17.42
C GLN A 75 13.14 4.66 16.74
N TYR A 76 12.38 4.51 15.66
CA TYR A 76 12.26 3.29 14.87
C TYR A 76 13.28 3.25 13.73
N ALA A 77 13.33 4.31 12.92
CA ALA A 77 14.18 4.40 11.74
C ALA A 77 15.57 4.98 12.08
N LYS A 78 16.55 4.69 11.24
CA LYS A 78 17.87 5.31 11.31
C LYS A 78 17.79 6.81 11.13
N PRO A 79 18.60 7.62 11.85
CA PRO A 79 18.51 9.09 11.78
C PRO A 79 18.62 9.65 10.37
N GLU A 80 19.44 9.04 9.50
CA GLU A 80 19.65 9.45 8.11
C GLU A 80 18.51 9.10 7.16
N LEU A 81 17.58 8.22 7.57
CA LEU A 81 16.46 7.74 6.75
C LEU A 81 15.10 8.25 7.24
N VAL A 82 15.04 8.78 8.45
CA VAL A 82 13.76 9.03 9.12
C VAL A 82 12.88 10.06 8.41
N GLU A 83 13.48 11.11 7.87
CA GLU A 83 12.72 12.16 7.16
C GLU A 83 12.13 11.60 5.86
N ASP A 84 12.95 10.93 5.04
CA ASP A 84 12.48 10.31 3.80
C ASP A 84 11.45 9.23 4.06
N CYS A 85 11.60 8.48 5.16
CA CYS A 85 10.61 7.51 5.59
C CYS A 85 9.26 8.16 5.93
N ALA A 86 9.28 9.31 6.65
CA ALA A 86 8.06 10.07 6.94
C ALA A 86 7.39 10.58 5.67
N GLN A 87 8.16 11.13 4.73
CA GLN A 87 7.66 11.61 3.44
C GLN A 87 7.09 10.47 2.59
N ALA A 88 7.74 9.30 2.57
CA ALA A 88 7.21 8.13 1.88
C ALA A 88 5.84 7.71 2.43
N MET A 89 5.64 7.78 3.75
CA MET A 89 4.35 7.47 4.36
C MET A 89 3.30 8.53 4.03
N ASN A 90 3.67 9.81 3.94
CA ASN A 90 2.77 10.86 3.46
C ASN A 90 2.34 10.60 2.01
N LEU A 91 3.26 10.19 1.12
CA LEU A 91 2.92 9.78 -0.25
C LEU A 91 1.94 8.59 -0.28
N VAL A 92 2.08 7.61 0.60
CA VAL A 92 1.11 6.51 0.72
C VAL A 92 -0.28 7.04 1.07
N VAL A 93 -0.37 7.95 2.05
CA VAL A 93 -1.64 8.57 2.46
C VAL A 93 -2.27 9.36 1.32
N GLU A 94 -1.50 10.23 0.67
CA GLU A 94 -1.95 11.08 -0.45
C GLU A 94 -2.43 10.23 -1.64
N ASN A 95 -1.65 9.24 -2.04
CA ASN A 95 -2.00 8.35 -3.15
C ASN A 95 -3.30 7.59 -2.84
N TYR A 96 -3.42 7.02 -1.64
CA TYR A 96 -4.64 6.32 -1.24
C TYR A 96 -5.85 7.26 -1.23
N ASN A 97 -5.73 8.48 -0.68
CA ASN A 97 -6.79 9.48 -0.65
C ASN A 97 -7.22 9.91 -2.05
N ASN A 98 -6.30 9.88 -3.01
CA ASN A 98 -6.56 10.14 -4.43
C ASN A 98 -7.08 8.92 -5.21
N GLY A 99 -7.38 7.81 -4.52
CA GLY A 99 -7.93 6.60 -5.12
C GLY A 99 -6.91 5.71 -5.82
N VAL A 100 -5.61 5.92 -5.59
CA VAL A 100 -4.55 5.05 -6.12
C VAL A 100 -4.49 3.77 -5.31
N GLN A 101 -4.49 2.63 -5.98
CA GLN A 101 -4.20 1.34 -5.35
C GLN A 101 -2.71 1.26 -5.04
N VAL A 102 -2.32 1.51 -3.80
CA VAL A 102 -0.91 1.55 -3.37
C VAL A 102 -0.33 0.17 -3.02
N THR A 103 -1.15 -0.83 -2.74
CA THR A 103 -0.70 -2.18 -2.40
C THR A 103 -1.21 -3.19 -3.43
N TRP A 104 -0.30 -4.02 -3.95
CA TRP A 104 -0.58 -4.99 -4.99
C TRP A 104 -0.12 -6.38 -4.56
N GLN A 105 -1.02 -7.36 -4.61
CA GLN A 105 -0.65 -8.77 -4.47
C GLN A 105 0.09 -9.21 -5.74
N ILE A 106 1.20 -9.93 -5.55
CA ILE A 106 1.98 -10.45 -6.69
C ILE A 106 1.57 -11.88 -7.08
N TYR A 107 0.77 -12.53 -6.26
CA TYR A 107 0.19 -13.85 -6.51
C TYR A 107 -1.33 -13.76 -6.61
N THR A 108 -1.94 -14.68 -7.36
CA THR A 108 -3.39 -14.74 -7.51
C THR A 108 -4.08 -15.25 -6.24
N PRO A 109 -5.39 -14.99 -6.05
CA PRO A 109 -6.14 -15.54 -4.93
C PRO A 109 -6.07 -17.07 -4.87
N GLU A 110 -6.11 -17.76 -6.02
CA GLU A 110 -6.05 -19.22 -6.12
C GLU A 110 -4.67 -19.76 -5.71
N GLU A 111 -3.59 -19.06 -6.08
CA GLU A 111 -2.24 -19.41 -5.64
C GLU A 111 -2.11 -19.25 -4.13
N ILE A 112 -2.65 -18.16 -3.56
CA ILE A 112 -2.62 -17.89 -2.12
C ILE A 112 -3.50 -18.90 -1.35
N GLU A 113 -4.65 -19.30 -1.89
CA GLU A 113 -5.47 -20.35 -1.29
C GLU A 113 -4.71 -21.68 -1.22
N ALA A 114 -4.01 -22.05 -2.30
CA ALA A 114 -3.20 -23.26 -2.36
C ALA A 114 -1.95 -23.19 -1.45
N ASN A 115 -1.38 -22.01 -1.27
CA ASN A 115 -0.22 -21.77 -0.42
C ASN A 115 -0.33 -20.41 0.29
N PRO A 116 -0.89 -20.36 1.52
CA PRO A 116 -1.13 -19.11 2.26
C PRO A 116 0.13 -18.25 2.50
N SER A 117 1.34 -18.83 2.47
CA SER A 117 2.58 -18.06 2.62
C SER A 117 2.81 -17.04 1.50
N LEU A 118 2.23 -17.27 0.32
CA LEU A 118 2.32 -16.37 -0.84
C LEU A 118 1.63 -15.03 -0.59
N GLY A 119 0.62 -15.00 0.28
CA GLY A 119 -0.10 -13.76 0.65
C GLY A 119 0.74 -12.72 1.37
N GLY A 120 1.92 -13.12 1.88
CA GLY A 120 2.89 -12.21 2.49
C GLY A 120 3.69 -11.37 1.49
N ALA A 121 3.75 -11.79 0.22
CA ALA A 121 4.54 -11.12 -0.81
C ALA A 121 3.69 -10.09 -1.57
N GLN A 122 4.11 -8.82 -1.55
CA GLN A 122 3.35 -7.69 -2.07
C GLN A 122 4.26 -6.63 -2.68
N LEU A 123 3.71 -5.79 -3.57
CA LEU A 123 4.33 -4.56 -4.03
C LEU A 123 3.63 -3.35 -3.43
N PHE A 124 4.41 -2.39 -2.98
CA PHE A 124 3.95 -1.06 -2.63
C PHE A 124 4.32 -0.10 -3.77
N TYR A 125 3.32 0.62 -4.26
CA TYR A 125 3.39 1.40 -5.49
C TYR A 125 3.38 2.89 -5.19
N TYR A 126 4.36 3.59 -5.73
CA TYR A 126 4.54 5.04 -5.68
C TYR A 126 4.57 5.55 -7.12
N PRO A 127 3.43 6.01 -7.67
CA PRO A 127 3.36 6.50 -9.05
C PRO A 127 4.20 7.77 -9.21
N ALA A 128 4.92 7.88 -10.32
CA ALA A 128 5.59 9.14 -10.67
C ALA A 128 4.57 10.27 -10.87
N SER A 129 4.97 11.50 -10.60
CA SER A 129 4.16 12.69 -10.87
C SER A 129 3.89 12.89 -12.37
N THR A 130 4.76 12.37 -13.23
CA THR A 130 4.62 12.40 -14.70
C THR A 130 4.64 10.97 -15.24
N PRO A 131 3.55 10.52 -15.91
CA PRO A 131 3.45 9.19 -16.49
C PRO A 131 4.47 8.91 -17.61
N GLY A 132 4.76 7.62 -17.85
CA GLY A 132 5.58 7.16 -18.99
C GLY A 132 7.08 7.27 -18.77
N GLY A 133 7.50 7.41 -17.53
CA GLY A 133 8.90 7.46 -17.14
C GLY A 133 9.51 6.08 -16.90
N LYS A 134 10.73 6.11 -16.39
CA LYS A 134 11.42 4.91 -15.90
C LYS A 134 10.81 4.48 -14.57
N TYR A 135 10.85 3.18 -14.29
CA TYR A 135 10.53 2.68 -12.95
C TYR A 135 11.76 2.12 -12.23
N ALA A 136 11.63 2.04 -10.93
CA ALA A 136 12.58 1.36 -10.05
C ALA A 136 11.84 0.33 -9.20
N LEU A 137 12.45 -0.84 -9.03
CA LEU A 137 12.01 -1.86 -8.08
C LEU A 137 13.02 -1.90 -6.92
N VAL A 138 12.58 -1.44 -5.76
CA VAL A 138 13.37 -1.46 -4.53
C VAL A 138 13.12 -2.78 -3.83
N VAL A 139 14.21 -3.47 -3.50
CA VAL A 139 14.19 -4.72 -2.74
C VAL A 139 14.91 -4.44 -1.41
N PRO A 140 14.16 -4.11 -0.34
CA PRO A 140 14.75 -3.72 0.92
C PRO A 140 15.47 -4.87 1.61
N GLY A 141 16.38 -4.55 2.53
CA GLY A 141 17.12 -5.54 3.31
C GLY A 141 16.22 -6.41 4.17
N ASN A 142 16.77 -7.52 4.62
CA ASN A 142 16.11 -8.52 5.46
C ASN A 142 16.92 -8.68 6.78
N GLY A 143 17.17 -7.56 7.45
CA GLY A 143 17.77 -7.59 8.79
C GLY A 143 16.83 -8.27 9.78
N ASN A 144 17.37 -9.13 10.65
CA ASN A 144 16.60 -9.85 11.67
C ASN A 144 15.46 -10.75 11.13
N GLY A 145 15.54 -11.16 9.88
CA GLY A 145 14.56 -12.07 9.26
C GLY A 145 13.26 -11.43 8.80
N VAL A 146 13.20 -10.10 8.74
CA VAL A 146 12.03 -9.35 8.26
C VAL A 146 12.47 -8.30 7.24
N THR A 147 11.61 -8.03 6.25
CA THR A 147 11.90 -7.00 5.24
C THR A 147 11.72 -5.61 5.84
N SER A 148 12.61 -4.68 5.49
CA SER A 148 12.60 -3.29 5.97
C SER A 148 11.88 -2.39 4.96
N GLU A 149 10.65 -2.74 4.59
CA GLU A 149 9.91 -2.07 3.53
C GLU A 149 9.56 -0.62 3.84
N MET A 150 9.34 -0.25 5.09
CA MET A 150 9.04 1.12 5.46
C MET A 150 10.31 1.96 5.61
N GLU A 151 11.27 1.51 6.39
CA GLU A 151 12.50 2.28 6.67
C GLU A 151 13.41 2.34 5.45
N GLU A 152 13.92 1.22 4.99
CA GLU A 152 14.86 1.18 3.85
C GLU A 152 14.12 1.30 2.51
N GLY A 153 13.01 0.58 2.36
CA GLY A 153 12.20 0.59 1.15
C GLY A 153 11.52 1.93 0.91
N GLY A 154 10.86 2.47 1.93
CA GLY A 154 10.15 3.75 1.86
C GLY A 154 11.10 4.92 1.62
N SER A 155 12.20 4.99 2.38
CA SER A 155 13.19 6.07 2.20
C SER A 155 13.77 6.07 0.78
N ALA A 156 14.16 4.91 0.26
CA ALA A 156 14.65 4.79 -1.11
C ALA A 156 13.55 5.12 -2.13
N ALA A 157 12.30 4.71 -1.86
CA ALA A 157 11.18 5.01 -2.74
C ALA A 157 10.91 6.50 -2.82
N TYR A 158 10.95 7.23 -1.70
CA TYR A 158 10.77 8.67 -1.69
C TYR A 158 11.85 9.38 -2.52
N GLN A 159 13.12 9.07 -2.29
CA GLN A 159 14.24 9.68 -3.04
C GLN A 159 14.12 9.42 -4.55
N LEU A 160 13.80 8.19 -4.96
CA LEU A 160 13.62 7.85 -6.37
C LEU A 160 12.37 8.51 -6.97
N HIS A 161 11.29 8.63 -6.20
CA HIS A 161 10.08 9.35 -6.60
C HIS A 161 10.38 10.84 -6.87
N GLU A 162 11.15 11.50 -5.99
CA GLU A 162 11.59 12.89 -6.19
C GLU A 162 12.46 13.06 -7.44
N MET A 163 13.15 11.99 -7.87
CA MET A 163 13.89 11.97 -9.14
C MET A 163 12.99 11.71 -10.36
N GLY A 164 11.67 11.54 -10.16
CA GLY A 164 10.67 11.33 -11.22
C GLY A 164 10.47 9.88 -11.64
N TYR A 165 10.93 8.91 -10.85
CA TYR A 165 10.67 7.50 -11.12
C TYR A 165 9.29 7.08 -10.58
N THR A 166 8.63 6.19 -11.30
CA THR A 166 7.63 5.31 -10.68
C THR A 166 8.37 4.29 -9.83
N VAL A 167 7.98 4.13 -8.56
CA VAL A 167 8.71 3.22 -7.66
C VAL A 167 7.82 2.12 -7.14
N PHE A 168 8.37 0.92 -7.12
CA PHE A 168 7.80 -0.23 -6.46
C PHE A 168 8.73 -0.67 -5.34
N VAL A 169 8.17 -0.95 -4.16
CA VAL A 169 8.91 -1.57 -3.06
C VAL A 169 8.39 -2.98 -2.88
N LEU A 170 9.28 -3.95 -2.97
CA LEU A 170 8.92 -5.36 -2.82
C LEU A 170 8.97 -5.77 -1.36
N ARG A 171 7.84 -6.19 -0.83
CA ARG A 171 7.77 -7.05 0.34
C ARG A 171 7.82 -8.50 -0.13
N TYR A 172 8.85 -9.21 0.23
CA TYR A 172 9.05 -10.62 -0.14
C TYR A 172 8.96 -11.54 1.07
N ARG A 173 8.69 -12.81 0.85
CA ARG A 173 8.66 -13.82 1.90
C ARG A 173 10.01 -13.92 2.60
N SER A 174 9.99 -13.79 3.91
CA SER A 174 11.18 -13.74 4.76
C SER A 174 11.04 -14.69 5.96
N PHE A 175 12.07 -14.80 6.77
CA PHE A 175 12.10 -15.62 7.97
C PHE A 175 11.70 -17.08 7.68
N LEU A 176 10.67 -17.60 8.34
CA LEU A 176 10.20 -18.98 8.16
C LEU A 176 9.63 -19.26 6.76
N ALA A 177 9.17 -18.24 6.05
CA ALA A 177 8.64 -18.34 4.70
C ALA A 177 9.72 -18.21 3.60
N ALA A 178 10.99 -18.01 3.97
CA ALA A 178 12.10 -17.81 3.03
C ALA A 178 12.68 -19.08 2.44
N SER A 179 12.12 -20.28 2.73
CA SER A 179 12.59 -21.55 2.19
C SER A 179 12.54 -21.63 0.65
N ASP A 180 13.26 -22.54 0.07
CA ASP A 180 13.20 -22.90 -1.36
C ASP A 180 13.41 -21.72 -2.33
N ASN A 181 14.27 -20.77 -1.97
CA ASN A 181 14.52 -19.53 -2.71
C ASN A 181 13.26 -18.64 -2.87
N ALA A 182 12.31 -18.69 -1.93
CA ALA A 182 11.09 -17.92 -1.97
C ALA A 182 11.32 -16.42 -2.24
N PRO A 183 12.29 -15.73 -1.63
CA PRO A 183 12.57 -14.31 -1.95
C PRO A 183 12.90 -14.08 -3.44
N LEU A 184 13.64 -14.99 -4.06
CA LEU A 184 13.99 -14.88 -5.49
C LEU A 184 12.78 -15.17 -6.39
N GLN A 185 11.93 -16.11 -6.00
CA GLN A 185 10.66 -16.37 -6.69
C GLN A 185 9.74 -15.13 -6.62
N ASP A 186 9.64 -14.51 -5.46
CA ASP A 186 8.84 -13.30 -5.26
C ASP A 186 9.38 -12.12 -6.07
N LEU A 187 10.70 -11.95 -6.16
CA LEU A 187 11.32 -10.94 -7.02
C LEU A 187 10.97 -11.19 -8.50
N GLY A 188 11.10 -12.43 -8.98
CA GLY A 188 10.72 -12.79 -10.35
C GLY A 188 9.25 -12.51 -10.64
N ARG A 189 8.37 -12.85 -9.70
CA ARG A 189 6.93 -12.62 -9.80
C ARG A 189 6.59 -11.13 -9.80
N ALA A 190 7.27 -10.33 -8.97
CA ALA A 190 7.12 -8.88 -8.95
C ALA A 190 7.49 -8.23 -10.29
N VAL A 191 8.63 -8.61 -10.88
CA VAL A 191 9.05 -8.14 -12.20
C VAL A 191 8.03 -8.52 -13.27
N GLN A 192 7.53 -9.75 -13.24
CA GLN A 192 6.49 -10.22 -14.16
C GLN A 192 5.22 -9.38 -14.03
N LEU A 193 4.71 -9.15 -12.80
CA LEU A 193 3.51 -8.35 -12.58
C LEU A 193 3.66 -6.92 -13.12
N ILE A 194 4.80 -6.27 -12.87
CA ILE A 194 5.08 -4.92 -13.35
C ILE A 194 5.08 -4.90 -14.87
N THR A 195 5.78 -5.85 -15.51
CA THR A 195 5.90 -5.92 -16.97
C THR A 195 4.57 -6.19 -17.65
N GLU A 196 3.78 -7.13 -17.13
CA GLU A 196 2.46 -7.47 -17.67
C GLU A 196 1.42 -6.35 -17.49
N ASN A 197 1.65 -5.43 -16.56
CA ASN A 197 0.76 -4.31 -16.26
C ASN A 197 1.42 -2.94 -16.50
N ALA A 198 2.43 -2.87 -17.38
CA ALA A 198 3.20 -1.66 -17.64
C ALA A 198 2.29 -0.46 -17.99
N ASP A 199 1.30 -0.65 -18.86
CA ASP A 199 0.32 0.38 -19.23
C ASP A 199 -0.48 0.89 -18.02
N LYS A 200 -0.89 -0.02 -17.12
CA LYS A 200 -1.64 0.31 -15.91
C LYS A 200 -0.79 1.10 -14.91
N PHE A 201 0.47 0.75 -14.80
CA PHE A 201 1.44 1.45 -13.96
C PHE A 201 2.06 2.68 -14.65
N GLN A 202 1.74 2.89 -15.91
CA GLN A 202 2.25 4.00 -16.72
C GLN A 202 3.80 4.05 -16.78
N VAL A 203 4.44 2.90 -16.97
CA VAL A 203 5.90 2.71 -17.04
C VAL A 203 6.32 2.08 -18.35
#